data_08691ef53bbcb17143f34fca1167d53a
#
_entry.id   08691ef53bbcb17143f34fca1167d53a
#
_cell.length_a   1.000
_cell.length_b   1.000
_cell.length_c   1.000
_cell.angle_alpha   90.00
_cell.angle_beta   90.00
_cell.angle_gamma   90.00
#
_symmetry.space_group_name_H-M   'P 1'
#
loop_
_entity.id
_entity.type
_entity.pdbx_description
1 polymer ?
#
loop_
_entity_poly.entity_id
_entity_poly.type
_entity_poly.pdbx_seq_one_letter_code
_entity_poly.pdbx_strand_id
1 'polypeptide(L)'
;MPVMALAQSVTVINPESALDYGGTMCITMSENGQFIAGSSQEYAGFIMNLADGEIIYDDPVDDYGCEVRGVSNDGVGVGMNGIAAPLIDFATGEKTDLETPEGFTSIANGITPDGSIIVGLYYSETTYVETPCYWDADGALHALPETNEEELGFEYNGSRAVAVSDDGKTIVGYVIDNFAGYPPIIWRLDEDETSDTFGQWVYDIDIILDKFEPGDGDNAYWVMTPISLSHNGKYVSLKLAMNDENYSNGVGLFDIEEGTITEVSMTDEMKQNDFFPASVSNNGDIVGYFGMMMTLSPFIFKNTGEEGAQLLPMADFFGEDISDDALLTLLTAERTIPCVISADGSKIAGWSIDSTTWATYSFIIDLNGESGVNDIAVSNNGAEGQPQVVARYNAAGMRVADNARGLNIEMMSDGSARKVLVK
;
A
#
# COMPACT_ATOMS: atom_id res chain seq x y z
N MET A 1 9.85 -26.61 13.35
CA MET A 1 10.14 -27.11 11.98
C MET A 1 11.25 -26.23 11.42
N PRO A 2 12.21 -26.71 10.62
CA PRO A 2 13.19 -25.82 10.04
C PRO A 2 12.45 -24.85 9.11
N VAL A 3 12.54 -23.57 9.37
CA VAL A 3 12.15 -22.52 8.44
C VAL A 3 13.00 -22.77 7.19
N MET A 4 12.40 -23.16 6.09
CA MET A 4 13.10 -23.13 4.80
C MET A 4 13.51 -21.66 4.60
N ALA A 5 14.79 -21.42 4.47
CA ALA A 5 15.30 -20.13 4.00
C ALA A 5 14.72 -19.94 2.58
N LEU A 6 13.64 -19.17 2.50
CA LEU A 6 13.11 -18.70 1.23
C LEU A 6 14.19 -17.80 0.62
N ALA A 7 14.50 -18.00 -0.63
CA ALA A 7 15.37 -17.07 -1.36
C ALA A 7 14.62 -15.72 -1.41
N GLN A 8 15.15 -14.74 -0.69
CA GLN A 8 14.55 -13.42 -0.55
C GLN A 8 15.40 -12.45 -1.35
N SER A 9 14.78 -11.56 -2.08
CA SER A 9 15.47 -10.49 -2.78
C SER A 9 14.80 -9.15 -2.53
N VAL A 10 15.61 -8.10 -2.43
CA VAL A 10 15.14 -6.73 -2.35
C VAL A 10 15.56 -5.99 -3.61
N THR A 11 14.61 -5.31 -4.21
CA THR A 11 14.87 -4.31 -5.23
C THR A 11 14.70 -2.93 -4.60
N VAL A 12 15.79 -2.16 -4.55
CA VAL A 12 15.78 -0.75 -4.14
C VAL A 12 15.53 0.10 -5.38
N ILE A 13 14.57 1.02 -5.27
CA ILE A 13 14.13 1.87 -6.37
C ILE A 13 14.44 3.32 -6.00
N ASN A 14 15.51 3.83 -6.59
CA ASN A 14 15.98 5.21 -6.38
C ASN A 14 16.50 5.78 -7.70
N PRO A 15 15.63 6.11 -8.66
CA PRO A 15 16.06 6.64 -9.95
C PRO A 15 16.68 8.04 -9.77
N GLU A 16 17.71 8.37 -10.58
CA GLU A 16 18.34 9.71 -10.54
C GLU A 16 17.33 10.85 -10.75
N SER A 17 16.30 10.61 -11.59
CA SER A 17 15.22 11.56 -11.81
C SER A 17 14.38 11.87 -10.57
N ALA A 18 14.37 10.99 -9.58
CA ALA A 18 13.65 11.21 -8.32
C ALA A 18 14.42 12.12 -7.34
N LEU A 19 15.72 12.33 -7.54
CA LEU A 19 16.53 13.13 -6.61
C LEU A 19 16.10 14.61 -6.60
N ASP A 20 15.62 15.14 -7.72
CA ASP A 20 15.08 16.49 -7.80
C ASP A 20 13.80 16.67 -6.96
N TYR A 21 13.13 15.56 -6.63
CA TYR A 21 11.91 15.49 -5.81
C TYR A 21 12.17 14.96 -4.40
N GLY A 22 13.44 14.83 -3.97
CA GLY A 22 13.81 14.30 -2.66
C GLY A 22 13.65 12.78 -2.53
N GLY A 23 13.39 12.06 -3.63
CA GLY A 23 13.22 10.61 -3.71
C GLY A 23 11.78 10.17 -3.92
N THR A 24 11.52 8.87 -3.72
CA THR A 24 10.19 8.25 -3.91
C THR A 24 9.68 7.63 -2.62
N MET A 25 8.38 7.73 -2.39
CA MET A 25 7.65 7.05 -1.31
C MET A 25 6.53 6.21 -1.92
N CYS A 26 6.80 4.93 -2.20
CA CYS A 26 5.80 4.00 -2.74
C CYS A 26 4.68 3.78 -1.72
N ILE A 27 3.44 4.05 -2.13
CA ILE A 27 2.23 3.88 -1.32
C ILE A 27 1.41 2.71 -1.82
N THR A 28 1.41 2.47 -3.12
CA THR A 28 0.60 1.45 -3.77
C THR A 28 1.34 0.75 -4.90
N MET A 29 0.83 -0.42 -5.30
CA MET A 29 1.34 -1.22 -6.41
C MET A 29 0.14 -1.79 -7.18
N SER A 30 0.23 -1.82 -8.51
CA SER A 30 -0.79 -2.48 -9.34
C SER A 30 -0.87 -3.98 -9.04
N GLU A 31 -2.04 -4.58 -9.23
CA GLU A 31 -2.27 -6.00 -8.92
C GLU A 31 -1.29 -6.92 -9.68
N ASN A 32 -1.02 -6.62 -10.96
CA ASN A 32 -0.04 -7.37 -11.77
C ASN A 32 1.42 -7.09 -11.38
N GLY A 33 1.68 -6.17 -10.44
CA GLY A 33 3.02 -5.81 -9.98
C GLY A 33 3.89 -5.10 -11.01
N GLN A 34 3.29 -4.49 -12.04
CA GLN A 34 4.01 -3.77 -13.09
C GLN A 34 4.26 -2.32 -12.74
N PHE A 35 3.37 -1.70 -11.99
CA PHE A 35 3.48 -0.30 -11.59
C PHE A 35 3.55 -0.15 -10.07
N ILE A 36 4.34 0.81 -9.61
CA ILE A 36 4.25 1.37 -8.27
C ILE A 36 3.89 2.86 -8.37
N ALA A 37 3.23 3.35 -7.35
CA ALA A 37 2.87 4.76 -7.28
C ALA A 37 2.88 5.29 -5.84
N GLY A 38 2.85 6.60 -5.69
CA GLY A 38 2.86 7.24 -4.38
C GLY A 38 3.16 8.72 -4.46
N SER A 39 3.98 9.20 -3.53
CA SER A 39 4.41 10.59 -3.47
C SER A 39 5.93 10.73 -3.30
N SER A 40 6.43 11.94 -3.37
CA SER A 40 7.81 12.31 -3.09
C SER A 40 7.91 13.18 -1.85
N GLN A 41 9.13 13.46 -1.37
CA GLN A 41 9.33 14.41 -0.26
C GLN A 41 8.96 15.84 -0.64
N GLU A 42 9.07 16.21 -1.91
CA GLU A 42 8.66 17.51 -2.44
C GLU A 42 7.17 17.56 -2.80
N TYR A 43 6.39 16.58 -2.27
CA TYR A 43 4.93 16.50 -2.42
C TYR A 43 4.44 16.32 -3.86
N ALA A 44 5.25 15.84 -4.77
CA ALA A 44 4.81 15.41 -6.11
C ALA A 44 4.30 13.99 -6.07
N GLY A 45 3.16 13.71 -6.70
CA GLY A 45 2.68 12.36 -6.98
C GLY A 45 3.55 11.69 -8.04
N PHE A 46 3.67 10.37 -8.02
CA PHE A 46 4.39 9.65 -9.08
C PHE A 46 3.74 8.32 -9.43
N ILE A 47 3.96 7.88 -10.67
CA ILE A 47 3.72 6.51 -11.14
C ILE A 47 5.00 6.05 -11.84
N MET A 48 5.44 4.84 -11.55
CA MET A 48 6.64 4.24 -12.14
C MET A 48 6.34 2.86 -12.71
N ASN A 49 6.75 2.62 -13.95
CA ASN A 49 6.74 1.30 -14.57
C ASN A 49 8.00 0.54 -14.15
N LEU A 50 7.82 -0.61 -13.50
CA LEU A 50 8.92 -1.43 -12.99
C LEU A 50 9.67 -2.21 -14.08
N ALA A 51 9.10 -2.35 -15.29
CA ALA A 51 9.74 -3.11 -16.36
C ALA A 51 10.89 -2.33 -17.02
N ASP A 52 10.79 -1.03 -17.13
CA ASP A 52 11.76 -0.16 -17.81
C ASP A 52 12.29 0.98 -16.94
N GLY A 53 11.67 1.21 -15.78
CA GLY A 53 12.04 2.27 -14.84
C GLY A 53 11.55 3.65 -15.26
N GLU A 54 10.68 3.74 -16.27
CA GLU A 54 10.05 5.02 -16.63
C GLU A 54 9.17 5.52 -15.50
N ILE A 55 9.29 6.82 -15.19
CA ILE A 55 8.54 7.47 -14.11
C ILE A 55 7.93 8.77 -14.62
N ILE A 56 6.68 8.99 -14.26
CA ILE A 56 6.02 10.28 -14.46
C ILE A 56 5.67 10.89 -13.11
N TYR A 57 5.72 12.20 -13.04
CA TYR A 57 5.40 12.98 -11.85
C TYR A 57 4.17 13.84 -12.06
N ASP A 58 3.39 14.01 -10.99
CA ASP A 58 2.33 14.99 -10.87
C ASP A 58 2.76 16.04 -9.86
N ASP A 59 3.12 17.23 -10.37
CA ASP A 59 3.62 18.32 -9.52
C ASP A 59 2.50 18.85 -8.62
N PRO A 60 2.83 19.29 -7.38
CA PRO A 60 1.86 19.87 -6.49
C PRO A 60 1.18 21.09 -7.10
N VAL A 61 -0.11 21.22 -6.83
CA VAL A 61 -0.90 22.40 -7.22
C VAL A 61 -0.91 23.37 -6.03
N ASP A 62 -0.31 24.56 -6.21
CA ASP A 62 -0.14 25.57 -5.17
C ASP A 62 0.59 25.01 -3.92
N ASP A 63 0.00 25.16 -2.73
CA ASP A 63 0.54 24.66 -1.46
C ASP A 63 0.05 23.23 -1.10
N TYR A 64 -0.72 22.58 -2.00
CA TYR A 64 -1.25 21.25 -1.78
C TYR A 64 -0.35 20.21 -2.44
N GLY A 65 -0.06 19.16 -1.69
CA GLY A 65 0.70 18.03 -2.20
C GLY A 65 -0.14 17.13 -3.11
N CYS A 66 0.53 16.47 -4.06
CA CYS A 66 -0.02 15.39 -4.86
C CYS A 66 0.38 14.04 -4.29
N GLU A 67 -0.56 13.11 -4.27
CA GLU A 67 -0.32 11.73 -3.83
C GLU A 67 -1.13 10.77 -4.71
N VAL A 68 -0.47 9.80 -5.32
CA VAL A 68 -1.14 8.72 -6.05
C VAL A 68 -1.38 7.57 -5.08
N ARG A 69 -2.65 7.28 -4.80
CA ARG A 69 -3.09 6.30 -3.79
C ARG A 69 -3.52 4.97 -4.36
N GLY A 70 -3.87 4.94 -5.64
CA GLY A 70 -4.23 3.72 -6.36
C GLY A 70 -3.68 3.74 -7.76
N VAL A 71 -3.31 2.57 -8.30
CA VAL A 71 -2.82 2.42 -9.67
C VAL A 71 -3.35 1.13 -10.28
N SER A 72 -3.96 1.22 -11.48
CA SER A 72 -4.50 0.08 -12.24
C SER A 72 -3.39 -0.73 -12.92
N ASN A 73 -3.76 -1.88 -13.51
CA ASN A 73 -2.84 -2.72 -14.26
C ASN A 73 -2.34 -2.09 -15.57
N ASP A 74 -3.06 -1.09 -16.08
CA ASP A 74 -2.67 -0.33 -17.27
C ASP A 74 -1.91 0.97 -16.93
N GLY A 75 -1.64 1.21 -15.63
CA GLY A 75 -0.89 2.38 -15.18
C GLY A 75 -1.75 3.64 -15.02
N VAL A 76 -3.06 3.50 -14.88
CA VAL A 76 -3.91 4.65 -14.53
C VAL A 76 -3.82 4.88 -13.03
N GLY A 77 -3.31 6.05 -12.62
CA GLY A 77 -3.16 6.45 -11.23
C GLY A 77 -4.28 7.39 -10.79
N VAL A 78 -4.71 7.24 -9.54
CA VAL A 78 -5.70 8.09 -8.88
C VAL A 78 -5.24 8.47 -7.48
N GLY A 79 -5.73 9.60 -6.95
CA GLY A 79 -5.29 10.02 -5.64
C GLY A 79 -5.87 11.36 -5.18
N MET A 80 -4.99 12.25 -4.71
CA MET A 80 -5.37 13.60 -4.27
C MET A 80 -4.37 14.65 -4.76
N ASN A 81 -4.89 15.86 -5.02
CA ASN A 81 -4.06 17.05 -5.32
C ASN A 81 -4.50 18.30 -4.52
N GLY A 82 -5.40 18.13 -3.55
CA GLY A 82 -5.91 19.19 -2.69
C GLY A 82 -7.13 19.93 -3.26
N ILE A 83 -7.52 19.70 -4.52
CA ILE A 83 -8.68 20.34 -5.18
C ILE A 83 -9.67 19.29 -5.65
N ALA A 84 -9.23 18.37 -6.49
CA ALA A 84 -10.03 17.27 -7.02
C ALA A 84 -9.19 16.00 -7.05
N ALA A 85 -9.83 14.85 -7.12
CA ALA A 85 -9.14 13.59 -7.32
C ALA A 85 -8.52 13.55 -8.73
N PRO A 86 -7.19 13.47 -8.87
CA PRO A 86 -6.55 13.37 -10.18
C PRO A 86 -6.73 11.99 -10.77
N LEU A 87 -6.81 11.92 -12.10
CA LEU A 87 -6.68 10.73 -12.91
C LEU A 87 -5.49 10.93 -13.84
N ILE A 88 -4.50 10.06 -13.72
CA ILE A 88 -3.20 10.18 -14.41
C ILE A 88 -3.01 8.94 -15.27
N ASP A 89 -2.96 9.09 -16.58
CA ASP A 89 -2.67 8.02 -17.53
C ASP A 89 -1.17 7.94 -17.79
N PHE A 90 -0.53 6.87 -17.33
CA PHE A 90 0.91 6.66 -17.50
C PHE A 90 1.33 6.57 -18.97
N ALA A 91 0.53 5.89 -19.82
CA ALA A 91 0.90 5.64 -21.19
C ALA A 91 0.92 6.92 -22.05
N THR A 92 0.04 7.87 -21.75
CA THR A 92 -0.09 9.14 -22.48
C THR A 92 0.52 10.33 -21.76
N GLY A 93 0.72 10.22 -20.44
CA GLY A 93 1.08 11.34 -19.57
C GLY A 93 -0.06 12.34 -19.37
N GLU A 94 -1.27 12.03 -19.81
CA GLU A 94 -2.43 12.90 -19.66
C GLU A 94 -2.89 12.91 -18.21
N LYS A 95 -3.23 14.10 -17.72
CA LYS A 95 -3.73 14.32 -16.36
C LYS A 95 -5.07 15.05 -16.48
N THR A 96 -6.07 14.50 -15.83
CA THR A 96 -7.41 15.07 -15.75
C THR A 96 -7.93 14.98 -14.33
N ASP A 97 -8.92 15.79 -14.00
CA ASP A 97 -9.61 15.69 -12.72
C ASP A 97 -10.85 14.81 -12.88
N LEU A 98 -11.09 13.93 -11.92
CA LEU A 98 -12.33 13.19 -11.82
C LEU A 98 -13.51 14.13 -11.52
N GLU A 99 -14.71 13.74 -11.93
CA GLU A 99 -15.91 14.53 -11.68
C GLU A 99 -16.04 14.85 -10.18
N THR A 100 -16.18 16.12 -9.86
CA THR A 100 -16.33 16.63 -8.49
C THR A 100 -17.46 17.65 -8.47
N PRO A 101 -18.43 17.58 -7.50
CA PRO A 101 -19.50 18.56 -7.41
C PRO A 101 -18.95 19.99 -7.20
N GLU A 102 -19.61 20.97 -7.75
CA GLU A 102 -19.21 22.38 -7.62
C GLU A 102 -19.16 22.83 -6.14
N GLY A 103 -18.04 23.36 -5.69
CA GLY A 103 -17.83 23.79 -4.31
C GLY A 103 -17.43 22.67 -3.35
N PHE A 104 -17.03 21.51 -3.90
CA PHE A 104 -16.49 20.39 -3.13
C PHE A 104 -15.06 20.06 -3.56
N THR A 105 -14.35 19.41 -2.66
CA THR A 105 -13.06 18.76 -2.90
C THR A 105 -13.28 17.26 -2.93
N SER A 106 -12.58 16.54 -3.80
CA SER A 106 -12.66 15.08 -3.86
C SER A 106 -11.27 14.42 -3.68
N ILE A 107 -11.30 13.18 -3.22
CA ILE A 107 -10.12 12.34 -3.01
C ILE A 107 -10.45 10.93 -3.49
N ALA A 108 -9.62 10.36 -4.35
CA ALA A 108 -9.68 8.94 -4.71
C ALA A 108 -8.70 8.13 -3.84
N ASN A 109 -9.18 7.06 -3.23
CA ASN A 109 -8.38 6.22 -2.31
C ASN A 109 -8.00 4.87 -2.92
N GLY A 110 -8.74 4.39 -3.92
CA GLY A 110 -8.49 3.10 -4.55
C GLY A 110 -9.07 3.01 -5.96
N ILE A 111 -8.59 2.05 -6.74
CA ILE A 111 -9.00 1.78 -8.11
C ILE A 111 -8.94 0.28 -8.35
N THR A 112 -9.89 -0.27 -9.13
CA THR A 112 -9.82 -1.67 -9.57
C THR A 112 -8.67 -1.91 -10.54
N PRO A 113 -8.17 -3.16 -10.67
CA PRO A 113 -7.07 -3.48 -11.59
C PRO A 113 -7.34 -3.12 -13.05
N ASP A 114 -8.59 -3.17 -13.50
CA ASP A 114 -9.04 -2.80 -14.84
C ASP A 114 -9.41 -1.32 -15.00
N GLY A 115 -9.33 -0.54 -13.91
CA GLY A 115 -9.65 0.87 -13.90
C GLY A 115 -11.15 1.20 -13.96
N SER A 116 -12.04 0.20 -13.89
CA SER A 116 -13.48 0.38 -14.10
C SER A 116 -14.22 1.02 -12.93
N ILE A 117 -13.70 0.89 -11.71
CA ILE A 117 -14.25 1.49 -10.49
C ILE A 117 -13.15 2.18 -9.71
N ILE A 118 -13.37 3.44 -9.40
CA ILE A 118 -12.51 4.24 -8.51
C ILE A 118 -13.34 4.58 -7.28
N VAL A 119 -12.77 4.48 -6.08
CA VAL A 119 -13.49 4.74 -4.83
C VAL A 119 -12.83 5.84 -4.01
N GLY A 120 -13.63 6.57 -3.25
CA GLY A 120 -13.11 7.64 -2.42
C GLY A 120 -14.20 8.43 -1.70
N LEU A 121 -14.01 9.73 -1.66
CA LEU A 121 -14.91 10.64 -0.99
C LEU A 121 -14.92 12.01 -1.68
N TYR A 122 -15.94 12.78 -1.39
CA TYR A 122 -15.92 14.22 -1.60
C TYR A 122 -16.47 14.96 -0.36
N TYR A 123 -16.04 16.18 -0.12
CA TYR A 123 -16.45 16.97 1.03
C TYR A 123 -16.55 18.45 0.69
N SER A 124 -17.45 19.17 1.38
CA SER A 124 -17.55 20.61 1.27
C SER A 124 -16.51 21.28 2.17
N GLU A 125 -15.74 22.21 1.65
CA GLU A 125 -14.78 23.02 2.43
C GLU A 125 -15.43 23.84 3.55
N THR A 126 -16.77 23.98 3.54
CA THR A 126 -17.50 24.72 4.55
C THR A 126 -17.89 23.85 5.76
N THR A 127 -18.31 22.61 5.51
CA THR A 127 -18.82 21.72 6.57
C THR A 127 -17.84 20.63 6.94
N TYR A 128 -16.91 20.28 6.04
CA TYR A 128 -15.97 19.17 6.16
C TYR A 128 -16.64 17.80 6.39
N VAL A 129 -17.94 17.69 6.13
CA VAL A 129 -18.65 16.40 6.16
C VAL A 129 -18.30 15.64 4.90
N GLU A 130 -17.81 14.43 5.09
CA GLU A 130 -17.36 13.56 3.99
C GLU A 130 -18.52 12.70 3.49
N THR A 131 -18.66 12.61 2.18
CA THR A 131 -19.61 11.74 1.49
C THR A 131 -18.83 10.66 0.73
N PRO A 132 -19.08 9.37 0.99
CA PRO A 132 -18.42 8.27 0.29
C PRO A 132 -18.92 8.20 -1.14
N CYS A 133 -18.02 7.93 -2.08
CA CYS A 133 -18.38 7.86 -3.49
C CYS A 133 -17.55 6.85 -4.27
N TYR A 134 -18.01 6.57 -5.48
CA TYR A 134 -17.21 5.94 -6.51
C TYR A 134 -17.38 6.68 -7.84
N TRP A 135 -16.39 6.52 -8.71
CA TRP A 135 -16.46 6.91 -10.11
C TRP A 135 -16.50 5.64 -10.96
N ASP A 136 -17.37 5.62 -11.95
CA ASP A 136 -17.47 4.51 -12.89
C ASP A 136 -16.42 4.62 -14.02
N ALA A 137 -16.43 3.67 -14.95
CA ALA A 137 -15.48 3.62 -16.05
C ALA A 137 -15.53 4.84 -17.01
N ASP A 138 -16.64 5.58 -17.01
CA ASP A 138 -16.79 6.83 -17.77
C ASP A 138 -16.30 8.05 -16.96
N GLY A 139 -15.86 7.84 -15.71
CA GLY A 139 -15.43 8.89 -14.77
C GLY A 139 -16.58 9.66 -14.12
N ALA A 140 -17.81 9.17 -14.24
CA ALA A 140 -18.98 9.79 -13.62
C ALA A 140 -19.04 9.47 -12.13
N LEU A 141 -19.31 10.49 -11.31
CA LEU A 141 -19.36 10.37 -9.86
C LEU A 141 -20.72 9.88 -9.38
N HIS A 142 -20.69 8.90 -8.50
CA HIS A 142 -21.84 8.32 -7.82
C HIS A 142 -21.63 8.30 -6.30
N ALA A 143 -22.55 8.87 -5.54
CA ALA A 143 -22.53 8.73 -4.09
C ALA A 143 -22.88 7.29 -3.69
N LEU A 144 -22.15 6.74 -2.70
CA LEU A 144 -22.51 5.47 -2.06
C LEU A 144 -23.63 5.70 -1.05
N PRO A 145 -24.46 4.68 -0.76
CA PRO A 145 -25.47 4.79 0.31
C PRO A 145 -24.82 5.12 1.65
N GLU A 146 -25.41 6.03 2.39
CA GLU A 146 -24.94 6.46 3.71
C GLU A 146 -25.83 5.88 4.83
N THR A 147 -25.22 5.63 5.97
CA THR A 147 -25.90 5.33 7.22
C THR A 147 -26.35 6.63 7.92
N ASN A 148 -26.93 6.54 9.11
CA ASN A 148 -27.39 7.68 9.87
C ASN A 148 -27.26 7.45 11.39
N GLU A 149 -27.40 8.51 12.19
CA GLU A 149 -27.27 8.46 13.64
C GLU A 149 -28.26 7.49 14.34
N GLU A 150 -29.45 7.28 13.77
CA GLU A 150 -30.44 6.38 14.34
C GLU A 150 -29.98 4.92 14.24
N GLU A 151 -29.35 4.55 13.12
CA GLU A 151 -28.78 3.19 12.90
C GLU A 151 -27.51 2.99 13.71
N LEU A 152 -26.65 4.00 13.77
CA LEU A 152 -25.36 3.91 14.45
C LEU A 152 -25.49 3.98 15.98
N GLY A 153 -26.47 4.72 16.50
CA GLY A 153 -26.61 5.01 17.91
C GLY A 153 -25.60 6.04 18.46
N PHE A 154 -24.83 6.69 17.59
CA PHE A 154 -23.89 7.76 17.92
C PHE A 154 -23.87 8.84 16.80
N GLU A 155 -23.18 9.95 17.04
CA GLU A 155 -23.12 11.09 16.12
C GLU A 155 -22.43 10.72 14.80
N TYR A 156 -23.04 11.11 13.67
CA TYR A 156 -22.55 10.83 12.31
C TYR A 156 -22.02 12.09 11.65
N ASN A 157 -20.76 12.09 11.23
CA ASN A 157 -20.10 13.18 10.53
C ASN A 157 -19.63 12.82 9.11
N GLY A 158 -20.30 11.88 8.51
CA GLY A 158 -19.96 11.39 7.19
C GLY A 158 -19.26 10.03 7.23
N SER A 159 -18.90 9.56 6.07
CA SER A 159 -18.13 8.35 5.88
C SER A 159 -17.23 8.47 4.63
N ARG A 160 -16.28 7.56 4.49
CA ARG A 160 -15.43 7.52 3.29
C ARG A 160 -15.23 6.09 2.82
N ALA A 161 -15.12 5.91 1.51
CA ALA A 161 -14.65 4.68 0.91
C ALA A 161 -13.12 4.67 0.88
N VAL A 162 -12.51 3.53 1.28
CA VAL A 162 -11.05 3.38 1.42
C VAL A 162 -10.48 2.47 0.34
N ALA A 163 -11.14 1.35 0.07
CA ALA A 163 -10.65 0.35 -0.86
C ALA A 163 -11.79 -0.38 -1.58
N VAL A 164 -11.50 -0.94 -2.74
CA VAL A 164 -12.40 -1.72 -3.57
C VAL A 164 -11.74 -3.05 -3.94
N SER A 165 -12.54 -4.14 -3.99
CA SER A 165 -12.08 -5.45 -4.47
C SER A 165 -11.80 -5.45 -5.97
N ASP A 166 -10.95 -6.38 -6.44
CA ASP A 166 -10.56 -6.47 -7.86
C ASP A 166 -11.74 -6.67 -8.81
N ASP A 167 -12.79 -7.36 -8.34
CA ASP A 167 -14.02 -7.58 -9.13
C ASP A 167 -14.98 -6.39 -9.13
N GLY A 168 -14.63 -5.30 -8.42
CA GLY A 168 -15.41 -4.08 -8.33
C GLY A 168 -16.74 -4.22 -7.58
N LYS A 169 -16.93 -5.26 -6.73
CA LYS A 169 -18.23 -5.56 -6.11
C LYS A 169 -18.29 -5.37 -4.61
N THR A 170 -17.14 -5.22 -3.97
CA THR A 170 -17.03 -4.95 -2.54
C THR A 170 -16.21 -3.70 -2.31
N ILE A 171 -16.76 -2.75 -1.58
CA ILE A 171 -16.07 -1.54 -1.15
C ILE A 171 -16.04 -1.55 0.37
N VAL A 172 -14.90 -1.23 0.95
CA VAL A 172 -14.77 -1.01 2.39
C VAL A 172 -14.45 0.44 2.68
N GLY A 173 -14.99 0.92 3.77
CA GLY A 173 -14.70 2.25 4.29
C GLY A 173 -15.02 2.34 5.76
N TYR A 174 -15.16 3.54 6.27
CA TYR A 174 -15.50 3.76 7.66
C TYR A 174 -16.39 4.99 7.86
N VAL A 175 -17.14 4.92 8.95
CA VAL A 175 -17.97 6.01 9.44
C VAL A 175 -17.10 6.94 10.28
N ILE A 176 -17.32 8.24 10.15
CA ILE A 176 -16.60 9.25 10.92
C ILE A 176 -17.45 9.67 12.10
N ASP A 177 -16.93 9.43 13.31
CA ASP A 177 -17.47 9.91 14.57
C ASP A 177 -16.55 10.96 15.18
N ASN A 178 -17.13 11.91 15.88
CA ASN A 178 -16.39 12.98 16.56
C ASN A 178 -15.60 12.49 17.80
N PHE A 179 -15.94 11.33 18.37
CA PHE A 179 -15.49 10.98 19.72
C PHE A 179 -14.88 9.59 19.89
N ALA A 180 -15.17 8.61 19.05
CA ALA A 180 -14.95 7.23 19.44
C ALA A 180 -14.34 6.29 18.41
N GLY A 181 -13.76 6.77 17.38
CA GLY A 181 -13.14 5.89 16.40
C GLY A 181 -13.98 5.72 15.13
N TYR A 182 -13.50 4.88 14.24
CA TYR A 182 -13.98 4.79 12.86
C TYR A 182 -14.48 3.38 12.59
N PRO A 183 -15.75 3.05 12.92
CA PRO A 183 -16.26 1.71 12.62
C PRO A 183 -16.31 1.47 11.11
N PRO A 184 -15.92 0.26 10.69
CA PRO A 184 -16.00 -0.12 9.29
C PRO A 184 -17.43 -0.11 8.76
N ILE A 185 -17.59 0.29 7.50
CA ILE A 185 -18.79 0.10 6.70
C ILE A 185 -18.40 -0.63 5.42
N ILE A 186 -19.24 -1.58 5.00
CA ILE A 186 -19.01 -2.40 3.82
C ILE A 186 -20.15 -2.17 2.85
N TRP A 187 -19.82 -1.76 1.63
CA TRP A 187 -20.78 -1.71 0.54
C TRP A 187 -20.58 -2.92 -0.37
N ARG A 188 -21.70 -3.53 -0.77
CA ARG A 188 -21.73 -4.63 -1.72
C ARG A 188 -22.67 -4.30 -2.86
N LEU A 189 -22.25 -4.65 -4.07
CA LEU A 189 -23.14 -4.61 -5.22
C LEU A 189 -24.16 -5.75 -5.08
N ASP A 190 -25.46 -5.42 -5.07
CA ASP A 190 -26.50 -6.43 -4.98
C ASP A 190 -26.67 -7.13 -6.35
N GLU A 191 -26.31 -8.39 -6.40
CA GLU A 191 -26.40 -9.25 -7.59
C GLU A 191 -27.60 -10.21 -7.58
N ASP A 192 -28.48 -10.15 -6.56
CA ASP A 192 -29.69 -10.96 -6.53
C ASP A 192 -30.76 -10.38 -7.46
N GLU A 193 -30.95 -10.99 -8.61
CA GLU A 193 -31.95 -10.58 -9.61
C GLU A 193 -33.38 -10.54 -9.05
N THR A 194 -33.62 -11.14 -7.88
CA THR A 194 -34.93 -11.15 -7.21
C THR A 194 -35.08 -10.06 -6.15
N SER A 195 -34.02 -9.34 -5.85
CA SER A 195 -33.98 -8.24 -4.88
C SER A 195 -34.54 -6.95 -5.48
N ASP A 196 -35.19 -6.14 -4.64
CA ASP A 196 -35.64 -4.79 -5.00
C ASP A 196 -34.46 -3.81 -5.23
N THR A 197 -33.26 -4.18 -4.75
CA THR A 197 -32.02 -3.41 -4.85
C THR A 197 -31.04 -3.98 -5.87
N PHE A 198 -31.47 -4.92 -6.73
CA PHE A 198 -30.63 -5.51 -7.77
C PHE A 198 -29.87 -4.46 -8.58
N GLY A 199 -28.56 -4.62 -8.69
CA GLY A 199 -27.66 -3.71 -9.40
C GLY A 199 -27.36 -2.41 -8.64
N GLN A 200 -27.78 -2.28 -7.38
CA GLN A 200 -27.47 -1.14 -6.52
C GLN A 200 -26.46 -1.51 -5.46
N TRP A 201 -25.72 -0.52 -4.97
CA TRP A 201 -24.89 -0.68 -3.80
C TRP A 201 -25.75 -0.70 -2.55
N VAL A 202 -25.53 -1.69 -1.70
CA VAL A 202 -26.13 -1.81 -0.37
C VAL A 202 -25.02 -1.88 0.66
N TYR A 203 -25.21 -1.29 1.83
CA TYR A 203 -24.21 -1.36 2.89
C TYR A 203 -24.64 -2.31 4.01
N ASP A 204 -23.62 -2.84 4.70
CA ASP A 204 -23.75 -3.66 5.89
C ASP A 204 -22.81 -3.09 6.97
N ILE A 205 -23.37 -2.78 8.11
CA ILE A 205 -22.65 -2.25 9.28
C ILE A 205 -22.99 -3.04 10.55
N ASP A 206 -24.08 -3.79 10.56
CA ASP A 206 -24.61 -4.48 11.74
C ASP A 206 -23.63 -5.52 12.30
N ILE A 207 -22.92 -6.24 11.41
CA ILE A 207 -21.92 -7.24 11.79
C ILE A 207 -20.84 -6.65 12.68
N ILE A 208 -20.55 -5.38 12.53
CA ILE A 208 -19.40 -4.69 13.13
C ILE A 208 -19.82 -3.87 14.34
N LEU A 209 -21.02 -3.31 14.33
CA LEU A 209 -21.55 -2.55 15.47
C LEU A 209 -21.63 -3.39 16.75
N ASP A 210 -21.91 -4.69 16.64
CA ASP A 210 -21.88 -5.61 17.78
C ASP A 210 -20.52 -5.72 18.48
N LYS A 211 -19.44 -5.30 17.82
CA LYS A 211 -18.05 -5.33 18.33
C LYS A 211 -17.53 -3.97 18.71
N PHE A 212 -18.23 -2.92 18.28
CA PHE A 212 -17.85 -1.54 18.50
C PHE A 212 -18.72 -0.93 19.59
N GLU A 213 -18.12 -0.63 20.74
CA GLU A 213 -18.78 0.13 21.82
C GLU A 213 -18.00 1.41 22.06
N PRO A 214 -18.57 2.58 21.70
CA PRO A 214 -17.97 3.84 22.07
C PRO A 214 -18.07 4.04 23.58
N GLY A 215 -16.96 3.93 24.28
CA GLY A 215 -16.74 4.63 25.51
C GLY A 215 -16.72 3.87 26.84
N ASP A 216 -17.41 2.77 27.13
CA ASP A 216 -17.51 2.24 28.51
C ASP A 216 -17.65 0.71 28.67
N GLY A 217 -17.42 -0.10 27.66
CA GLY A 217 -17.55 -1.56 27.74
C GLY A 217 -16.24 -2.26 28.11
N ASP A 218 -16.29 -3.17 29.07
CA ASP A 218 -15.23 -4.16 29.33
C ASP A 218 -15.09 -5.09 28.10
N ASN A 219 -14.04 -4.95 27.31
CA ASN A 219 -13.71 -5.70 26.09
C ASN A 219 -14.26 -5.16 24.74
N ALA A 220 -14.61 -3.91 24.65
CA ALA A 220 -15.00 -3.30 23.39
C ALA A 220 -13.82 -2.58 22.73
N TYR A 221 -13.86 -2.52 21.41
CA TYR A 221 -12.96 -1.67 20.64
C TYR A 221 -13.59 -0.27 20.55
N TRP A 222 -12.83 0.75 20.86
CA TRP A 222 -13.23 2.12 20.64
C TRP A 222 -12.64 2.72 19.35
N VAL A 223 -11.67 2.01 18.73
CA VAL A 223 -11.17 2.28 17.38
C VAL A 223 -11.12 0.98 16.61
N MET A 224 -11.77 0.95 15.45
CA MET A 224 -11.77 -0.16 14.50
C MET A 224 -11.65 0.39 13.08
N THR A 225 -10.55 1.07 12.79
CA THR A 225 -10.37 1.71 11.49
C THR A 225 -9.94 0.69 10.44
N PRO A 226 -10.72 0.45 9.39
CA PRO A 226 -10.30 -0.33 8.24
C PRO A 226 -9.24 0.45 7.45
N ILE A 227 -8.18 -0.23 7.10
CA ILE A 227 -7.03 0.36 6.40
C ILE A 227 -6.96 -0.13 4.97
N SER A 228 -7.20 -1.42 4.74
CA SER A 228 -7.06 -2.03 3.43
C SER A 228 -8.00 -3.21 3.29
N LEU A 229 -8.45 -3.47 2.06
CA LEU A 229 -9.23 -4.63 1.65
C LEU A 229 -8.33 -5.55 0.81
N SER A 230 -8.44 -6.87 1.02
CA SER A 230 -7.78 -7.84 0.14
C SER A 230 -8.37 -7.78 -1.27
N HIS A 231 -7.57 -8.09 -2.27
CA HIS A 231 -7.95 -8.04 -3.68
C HIS A 231 -9.20 -8.87 -4.00
N ASN A 232 -9.37 -10.03 -3.34
CA ASN A 232 -10.55 -10.89 -3.50
C ASN A 232 -11.78 -10.43 -2.68
N GLY A 233 -11.70 -9.29 -1.99
CA GLY A 233 -12.83 -8.75 -1.23
C GLY A 233 -13.16 -9.47 0.08
N LYS A 234 -12.30 -10.40 0.55
CA LYS A 234 -12.59 -11.25 1.71
C LYS A 234 -12.10 -10.68 3.04
N TYR A 235 -10.88 -10.15 3.08
CA TYR A 235 -10.23 -9.73 4.32
C TYR A 235 -10.03 -8.22 4.38
N VAL A 236 -10.20 -7.66 5.58
CA VAL A 236 -9.89 -6.26 5.88
C VAL A 236 -8.85 -6.22 6.99
N SER A 237 -7.78 -5.44 6.79
CA SER A 237 -6.86 -5.10 7.88
C SER A 237 -7.43 -3.95 8.69
N LEU A 238 -7.44 -4.10 10.01
CA LEU A 238 -7.96 -3.12 10.94
C LEU A 238 -6.87 -2.58 11.85
N LYS A 239 -6.86 -1.28 12.05
CA LYS A 239 -6.22 -0.67 13.22
C LYS A 239 -7.21 -0.74 14.38
N LEU A 240 -6.79 -1.36 15.47
CA LEU A 240 -7.59 -1.54 16.67
C LEU A 240 -7.04 -0.68 17.80
N ALA A 241 -7.94 -0.12 18.64
CA ALA A 241 -7.60 0.32 19.97
C ALA A 241 -8.66 -0.21 20.93
N MET A 242 -8.21 -0.84 22.00
CA MET A 242 -9.07 -1.44 23.01
C MET A 242 -9.41 -0.44 24.10
N ASN A 243 -10.62 -0.54 24.62
CA ASN A 243 -11.04 0.23 25.78
C ASN A 243 -10.63 -0.51 27.07
N ASP A 244 -9.33 -0.68 27.24
CA ASP A 244 -8.74 -1.24 28.45
C ASP A 244 -8.03 -0.15 29.28
N GLU A 245 -7.58 -0.51 30.50
CA GLU A 245 -6.88 0.43 31.39
C GLU A 245 -5.60 1.04 30.79
N ASN A 246 -5.06 0.44 29.70
CA ASN A 246 -3.82 0.84 29.05
C ASN A 246 -4.06 1.46 27.66
N TYR A 247 -5.30 1.49 27.15
CA TYR A 247 -5.63 1.92 25.79
C TYR A 247 -4.76 1.18 24.75
N SER A 248 -4.70 -0.15 24.90
CA SER A 248 -3.84 -1.00 24.09
C SER A 248 -4.17 -0.87 22.62
N ASN A 249 -3.13 -0.66 21.80
CA ASN A 249 -3.24 -0.64 20.34
C ASN A 249 -2.99 -2.03 19.76
N GLY A 250 -3.62 -2.34 18.64
CA GLY A 250 -3.52 -3.64 17.99
C GLY A 250 -3.78 -3.62 16.50
N VAL A 251 -3.68 -4.79 15.94
CA VAL A 251 -4.00 -5.09 14.54
C VAL A 251 -5.09 -6.15 14.52
N GLY A 252 -6.11 -5.96 13.70
CA GLY A 252 -7.18 -6.92 13.47
C GLY A 252 -7.20 -7.41 12.03
N LEU A 253 -7.61 -8.65 11.86
CA LEU A 253 -8.01 -9.24 10.59
C LEU A 253 -9.52 -9.49 10.64
N PHE A 254 -10.26 -8.79 9.80
CA PHE A 254 -11.71 -8.98 9.65
C PHE A 254 -11.99 -9.84 8.42
N ASP A 255 -12.64 -10.98 8.64
CA ASP A 255 -13.18 -11.83 7.58
C ASP A 255 -14.62 -11.39 7.30
N ILE A 256 -14.83 -10.79 6.12
CA ILE A 256 -16.12 -10.22 5.72
C ILE A 256 -17.19 -11.34 5.53
N GLU A 257 -16.79 -12.52 5.02
CA GLU A 257 -17.72 -13.61 4.76
C GLU A 257 -18.21 -14.27 6.06
N GLU A 258 -17.27 -14.46 7.00
CA GLU A 258 -17.56 -15.09 8.30
C GLU A 258 -18.11 -14.09 9.33
N GLY A 259 -18.01 -12.78 9.07
CA GLY A 259 -18.36 -11.72 10.00
C GLY A 259 -17.52 -11.73 11.29
N THR A 260 -16.27 -12.18 11.21
CA THR A 260 -15.42 -12.38 12.38
C THR A 260 -14.20 -11.47 12.37
N ILE A 261 -13.85 -10.92 13.53
CA ILE A 261 -12.60 -10.18 13.74
C ILE A 261 -11.66 -11.06 14.54
N THR A 262 -10.49 -11.32 13.98
CA THR A 262 -9.37 -11.94 14.67
C THR A 262 -8.40 -10.86 15.12
N GLU A 263 -8.26 -10.68 16.43
CA GLU A 263 -7.20 -9.87 17.01
C GLU A 263 -5.86 -10.57 16.79
N VAL A 264 -4.94 -9.88 16.11
CA VAL A 264 -3.65 -10.46 15.76
C VAL A 264 -2.75 -10.49 17.01
N SER A 265 -2.33 -11.68 17.40
CA SER A 265 -1.46 -11.87 18.57
C SER A 265 -0.09 -11.25 18.35
N MET A 266 0.48 -10.64 19.40
CA MET A 266 1.80 -10.02 19.40
C MET A 266 2.48 -10.15 20.75
N THR A 267 3.78 -9.93 20.80
CA THR A 267 4.54 -9.98 22.06
C THR A 267 4.20 -8.79 22.97
N ASP A 268 4.39 -8.95 24.29
CA ASP A 268 4.13 -7.88 25.27
C ASP A 268 5.02 -6.64 25.04
N GLU A 269 6.21 -6.82 24.48
CA GLU A 269 7.10 -5.72 24.11
C GLU A 269 6.53 -4.92 22.94
N MET A 270 5.95 -5.60 21.95
CA MET A 270 5.33 -4.95 20.81
C MET A 270 4.09 -4.15 21.22
N LYS A 271 3.27 -4.64 22.15
CA LYS A 271 2.04 -3.97 22.63
C LYS A 271 2.26 -2.56 23.19
N GLN A 272 3.49 -2.18 23.50
CA GLN A 272 3.84 -0.84 23.99
C GLN A 272 4.01 0.19 22.86
N ASN A 273 3.90 -0.22 21.62
CA ASN A 273 4.07 0.63 20.43
C ASN A 273 2.72 0.95 19.79
N ASP A 274 2.69 2.01 18.99
CA ASP A 274 1.61 2.26 18.06
C ASP A 274 1.77 1.36 16.83
N PHE A 275 0.64 0.80 16.35
CA PHE A 275 0.59 -0.06 15.17
C PHE A 275 -0.14 0.61 14.02
N PHE A 276 0.42 0.44 12.84
CA PHE A 276 -0.13 0.98 11.59
C PHE A 276 -0.15 -0.15 10.54
N PRO A 277 -1.20 -0.99 10.53
CA PRO A 277 -1.39 -1.92 9.43
C PRO A 277 -1.54 -1.13 8.14
N ALA A 278 -1.00 -1.64 7.05
CA ALA A 278 -1.01 -0.93 5.77
C ALA A 278 -1.77 -1.68 4.69
N SER A 279 -1.57 -3.00 4.58
CA SER A 279 -2.17 -3.77 3.50
C SER A 279 -2.40 -5.23 3.92
N VAL A 280 -3.38 -5.89 3.27
CA VAL A 280 -3.75 -7.28 3.50
C VAL A 280 -3.82 -8.06 2.18
N SER A 281 -3.24 -9.28 2.15
CA SER A 281 -3.28 -10.18 1.00
C SER A 281 -4.58 -11.00 0.94
N ASN A 282 -4.80 -11.74 -0.17
CA ASN A 282 -5.92 -12.67 -0.33
C ASN A 282 -5.88 -13.87 0.65
N ASN A 283 -4.74 -14.10 1.28
CA ASN A 283 -4.59 -15.11 2.32
C ASN A 283 -4.84 -14.56 3.73
N GLY A 284 -5.04 -13.24 3.88
CA GLY A 284 -5.16 -12.57 5.17
C GLY A 284 -3.80 -12.24 5.81
N ASP A 285 -2.69 -12.31 5.06
CA ASP A 285 -1.40 -11.82 5.54
C ASP A 285 -1.42 -10.30 5.61
N ILE A 286 -0.92 -9.71 6.69
CA ILE A 286 -0.91 -8.26 6.90
C ILE A 286 0.52 -7.75 6.98
N VAL A 287 0.79 -6.64 6.32
CA VAL A 287 2.02 -5.87 6.47
C VAL A 287 1.72 -4.48 6.99
N GLY A 288 2.70 -3.88 7.62
CA GLY A 288 2.61 -2.54 8.16
C GLY A 288 3.85 -2.21 8.99
N TYR A 289 3.73 -1.23 9.83
CA TYR A 289 4.83 -0.78 10.67
C TYR A 289 4.35 -0.46 12.09
N PHE A 290 5.28 -0.46 13.01
CA PHE A 290 5.03 -0.13 14.41
C PHE A 290 6.18 0.72 14.97
N GLY A 291 5.91 1.45 16.02
CA GLY A 291 6.92 2.26 16.68
C GLY A 291 6.36 3.55 17.25
N MET A 292 7.26 4.39 17.75
CA MET A 292 6.91 5.69 18.29
C MET A 292 7.80 6.79 17.69
N MET A 293 7.21 7.91 17.36
CA MET A 293 7.88 9.12 16.86
C MET A 293 8.69 8.88 15.56
N MET A 294 10.03 8.86 15.67
CA MET A 294 10.95 8.84 14.54
C MET A 294 11.41 7.44 14.15
N THR A 295 11.29 6.46 15.04
CA THR A 295 11.70 5.09 14.77
C THR A 295 10.49 4.24 14.45
N LEU A 296 10.40 3.78 13.18
CA LEU A 296 9.31 2.97 12.68
C LEU A 296 9.87 1.69 12.05
N SER A 297 9.50 0.57 12.63
CA SER A 297 9.96 -0.76 12.22
C SER A 297 8.88 -1.50 11.44
N PRO A 298 9.23 -2.21 10.35
CA PRO A 298 8.26 -2.97 9.57
C PRO A 298 7.85 -4.24 10.31
N PHE A 299 6.58 -4.64 10.15
CA PHE A 299 6.06 -5.92 10.62
C PHE A 299 5.38 -6.71 9.51
N ILE A 300 5.27 -8.00 9.74
CA ILE A 300 4.45 -8.93 8.96
C ILE A 300 3.67 -9.86 9.89
N PHE A 301 2.42 -10.11 9.53
CA PHE A 301 1.59 -11.18 10.06
C PHE A 301 1.31 -12.16 8.93
N LYS A 302 1.61 -13.45 9.15
CA LYS A 302 1.25 -14.53 8.22
C LYS A 302 0.04 -15.27 8.76
N ASN A 303 -1.07 -15.18 8.04
CA ASN A 303 -2.30 -15.90 8.39
C ASN A 303 -2.17 -17.37 8.01
N THR A 304 -1.70 -18.19 8.93
CA THR A 304 -1.56 -19.66 8.73
C THR A 304 -2.83 -20.42 9.00
N GLY A 305 -3.88 -19.76 9.51
CA GLY A 305 -5.09 -20.43 10.02
C GLY A 305 -4.86 -21.28 11.28
N GLU A 306 -3.64 -21.25 11.84
CA GLU A 306 -3.30 -21.96 13.08
C GLU A 306 -3.54 -21.05 14.29
N GLU A 307 -4.05 -21.64 15.37
CA GLU A 307 -4.17 -20.94 16.65
C GLU A 307 -2.77 -20.51 17.15
N GLY A 308 -2.57 -19.21 17.38
CA GLY A 308 -1.29 -18.67 17.83
C GLY A 308 -0.38 -18.11 16.74
N ALA A 309 -0.87 -17.94 15.51
CA ALA A 309 -0.17 -17.11 14.53
C ALA A 309 0.11 -15.72 15.11
N GLN A 310 1.35 -15.25 14.98
CA GLN A 310 1.80 -14.00 15.59
C GLN A 310 2.25 -12.98 14.54
N LEU A 311 2.01 -11.73 14.84
CA LEU A 311 2.64 -10.61 14.18
C LEU A 311 4.10 -10.57 14.61
N LEU A 312 5.01 -10.47 13.64
CA LEU A 312 6.45 -10.43 13.88
C LEU A 312 7.07 -9.16 13.29
N PRO A 313 8.07 -8.55 13.96
CA PRO A 313 8.99 -7.65 13.25
C PRO A 313 9.53 -8.36 12.02
N MET A 314 9.65 -7.66 10.89
CA MET A 314 10.15 -8.29 9.66
C MET A 314 11.56 -8.84 9.82
N ALA A 315 12.40 -8.21 10.64
CA ALA A 315 13.73 -8.74 10.96
C ALA A 315 13.67 -10.13 11.59
N ASP A 316 12.71 -10.37 12.50
CA ASP A 316 12.53 -11.68 13.15
C ASP A 316 11.93 -12.71 12.19
N PHE A 317 11.03 -12.26 11.30
CA PHE A 317 10.44 -13.11 10.26
C PHE A 317 11.51 -13.65 9.29
N PHE A 318 12.46 -12.83 8.89
CA PHE A 318 13.57 -13.23 8.00
C PHE A 318 14.66 -14.00 8.74
N GLY A 319 14.77 -13.84 10.06
CA GLY A 319 15.76 -14.53 10.90
C GLY A 319 17.17 -13.92 10.84
N GLU A 320 18.13 -14.62 11.47
CA GLU A 320 19.50 -14.10 11.64
C GLU A 320 20.41 -14.30 10.41
N ASP A 321 20.03 -15.20 9.48
CA ASP A 321 20.86 -15.58 8.34
C ASP A 321 20.52 -14.80 7.05
N ILE A 322 20.28 -13.49 7.18
CA ILE A 322 20.03 -12.63 6.02
C ILE A 322 21.32 -12.46 5.22
N SER A 323 21.35 -13.01 4.01
CA SER A 323 22.52 -12.93 3.12
C SER A 323 22.47 -11.77 2.12
N ASP A 324 21.34 -11.09 2.01
CA ASP A 324 21.14 -9.92 1.15
C ASP A 324 21.44 -8.64 1.93
N ASP A 325 22.52 -7.94 1.56
CA ASP A 325 22.96 -6.71 2.22
C ASP A 325 21.93 -5.58 2.09
N ALA A 326 21.15 -5.54 1.00
CA ALA A 326 20.12 -4.54 0.78
C ALA A 326 18.92 -4.78 1.71
N LEU A 327 18.51 -6.04 1.88
CA LEU A 327 17.47 -6.42 2.83
C LEU A 327 17.91 -6.11 4.26
N LEU A 328 19.14 -6.45 4.65
CA LEU A 328 19.66 -6.14 5.97
C LEU A 328 19.67 -4.64 6.24
N THR A 329 20.12 -3.84 5.26
CA THR A 329 20.12 -2.37 5.34
C THR A 329 18.69 -1.83 5.53
N LEU A 330 17.73 -2.35 4.74
CA LEU A 330 16.33 -1.96 4.82
C LEU A 330 15.71 -2.26 6.18
N LEU A 331 15.95 -3.46 6.72
CA LEU A 331 15.37 -3.91 7.99
C LEU A 331 16.00 -3.23 9.22
N THR A 332 17.20 -2.67 9.09
CA THR A 332 17.92 -1.96 10.15
C THR A 332 17.84 -0.45 10.04
N ALA A 333 17.18 0.08 9.01
CA ALA A 333 16.97 1.51 8.85
C ALA A 333 16.07 2.06 9.96
N GLU A 334 16.28 3.33 10.35
CA GLU A 334 15.48 4.00 11.38
C GLU A 334 13.99 4.10 11.01
N ARG A 335 13.68 4.09 9.71
CA ARG A 335 12.32 4.17 9.21
C ARG A 335 12.17 3.35 7.95
N THR A 336 11.42 2.28 8.04
CA THR A 336 11.00 1.44 6.92
C THR A 336 9.51 1.21 6.99
N ILE A 337 8.79 1.62 5.95
CA ILE A 337 7.35 1.68 5.86
C ILE A 337 6.87 0.77 4.73
N PRO A 338 6.48 -0.49 5.01
CA PRO A 338 5.75 -1.31 4.06
C PRO A 338 4.35 -0.72 3.86
N CYS A 339 3.94 -0.51 2.63
CA CYS A 339 2.67 0.11 2.30
C CYS A 339 1.69 -0.85 1.63
N VAL A 340 2.20 -1.84 0.89
CA VAL A 340 1.37 -2.76 0.12
C VAL A 340 1.96 -4.17 0.11
N ILE A 341 1.08 -5.17 0.19
CA ILE A 341 1.39 -6.60 -0.06
C ILE A 341 0.59 -7.08 -1.27
N SER A 342 1.23 -7.83 -2.17
CA SER A 342 0.54 -8.39 -3.34
C SER A 342 -0.60 -9.34 -2.97
N ALA A 343 -1.54 -9.52 -3.89
CA ALA A 343 -2.70 -10.40 -3.70
C ALA A 343 -2.34 -11.80 -3.21
N ASP A 344 -1.29 -12.39 -3.75
CA ASP A 344 -0.78 -13.73 -3.39
C ASP A 344 0.11 -13.74 -2.14
N GLY A 345 0.42 -12.57 -1.56
CA GLY A 345 1.28 -12.42 -0.39
C GLY A 345 2.77 -12.63 -0.67
N SER A 346 3.19 -12.63 -1.94
CA SER A 346 4.58 -12.91 -2.34
C SER A 346 5.49 -11.68 -2.40
N LYS A 347 4.92 -10.49 -2.60
CA LYS A 347 5.68 -9.23 -2.71
C LYS A 347 5.20 -8.21 -1.72
N ILE A 348 6.13 -7.44 -1.18
CA ILE A 348 5.88 -6.32 -0.29
C ILE A 348 6.57 -5.09 -0.88
N ALA A 349 5.83 -4.01 -1.08
CA ALA A 349 6.39 -2.74 -1.51
C ALA A 349 6.17 -1.64 -0.46
N GLY A 350 7.02 -0.63 -0.48
CA GLY A 350 6.98 0.48 0.44
C GLY A 350 8.13 1.44 0.22
N TRP A 351 8.49 2.19 1.24
CA TRP A 351 9.57 3.15 1.20
C TRP A 351 10.39 3.17 2.48
N SER A 352 11.61 3.69 2.37
CA SER A 352 12.52 3.89 3.49
C SER A 352 13.30 5.19 3.32
N ILE A 353 14.10 5.56 4.32
CA ILE A 353 14.92 6.77 4.33
C ILE A 353 16.39 6.36 4.36
N ASP A 354 17.18 6.95 3.47
CA ASP A 354 18.63 6.90 3.56
C ASP A 354 19.11 7.77 4.72
N SER A 355 19.71 7.15 5.74
CA SER A 355 20.16 7.82 6.96
C SER A 355 21.27 8.85 6.75
N THR A 356 21.93 8.85 5.58
CA THR A 356 23.03 9.76 5.25
C THR A 356 22.52 10.99 4.52
N THR A 357 21.62 10.82 3.55
CA THR A 357 21.14 11.89 2.68
C THR A 357 19.77 12.41 3.08
N TRP A 358 19.02 11.66 3.89
CA TRP A 358 17.62 11.88 4.26
C TRP A 358 16.64 11.80 3.07
N ALA A 359 17.14 11.41 1.91
CA ALA A 359 16.27 11.13 0.77
C ALA A 359 15.47 9.85 0.99
N THR A 360 14.22 9.84 0.52
CA THR A 360 13.41 8.63 0.53
C THR A 360 13.69 7.78 -0.71
N TYR A 361 13.50 6.49 -0.57
CA TYR A 361 13.57 5.54 -1.68
C TYR A 361 12.50 4.47 -1.52
N SER A 362 11.96 4.03 -2.64
CA SER A 362 11.01 2.92 -2.65
C SER A 362 11.74 1.58 -2.67
N PHE A 363 11.05 0.52 -2.21
CA PHE A 363 11.58 -0.84 -2.23
C PHE A 363 10.50 -1.85 -2.59
N ILE A 364 10.94 -3.00 -3.11
CA ILE A 364 10.13 -4.21 -3.26
C ILE A 364 10.90 -5.38 -2.67
N ILE A 365 10.27 -6.09 -1.72
CA ILE A 365 10.75 -7.36 -1.19
C ILE A 365 9.98 -8.47 -1.91
N ASP A 366 10.70 -9.41 -2.54
CA ASP A 366 10.13 -10.63 -3.10
C ASP A 366 10.37 -11.78 -2.11
N LEU A 367 9.29 -12.31 -1.53
CA LEU A 367 9.34 -13.39 -0.53
C LEU A 367 9.58 -14.76 -1.16
N ASN A 368 9.26 -14.93 -2.46
CA ASN A 368 9.46 -16.17 -3.19
C ASN A 368 10.76 -16.17 -4.01
N GLY A 369 11.55 -15.09 -3.90
CA GLY A 369 12.61 -14.70 -4.81
C GLY A 369 13.43 -15.84 -5.38
N GLU A 370 13.33 -16.07 -6.68
CA GLU A 370 14.47 -16.56 -7.43
C GLU A 370 15.49 -15.40 -7.42
N SER A 371 16.71 -15.67 -6.98
CA SER A 371 17.81 -14.70 -6.98
C SER A 371 18.07 -14.17 -8.40
N GLY A 372 17.25 -13.26 -8.83
CA GLY A 372 17.40 -12.49 -10.05
C GLY A 372 17.74 -11.07 -9.65
N VAL A 373 19.02 -10.72 -9.74
CA VAL A 373 19.43 -9.31 -9.80
C VAL A 373 18.80 -8.75 -11.08
N ASN A 374 17.59 -8.24 -10.95
CA ASN A 374 17.04 -7.31 -11.91
C ASN A 374 17.36 -5.91 -11.36
N ASP A 375 18.64 -5.52 -11.50
CA ASP A 375 18.94 -4.09 -11.49
C ASP A 375 18.12 -3.48 -12.62
N ILE A 376 17.10 -2.70 -12.28
CA ILE A 376 16.40 -1.86 -13.25
C ILE A 376 17.42 -0.79 -13.65
N ALA A 377 18.14 -1.07 -14.72
CA ALA A 377 19.03 -0.09 -15.33
C ALA A 377 18.15 1.01 -15.93
N VAL A 378 18.07 2.14 -15.26
CA VAL A 378 17.49 3.36 -15.85
C VAL A 378 18.34 3.71 -17.07
N SER A 379 17.82 3.52 -18.26
CA SER A 379 18.49 3.91 -19.49
C SER A 379 18.50 5.45 -19.59
N ASN A 380 19.64 6.07 -19.33
CA ASN A 380 19.89 7.45 -19.73
C ASN A 380 19.86 7.53 -21.25
N ASN A 381 18.76 7.97 -21.83
CA ASN A 381 18.69 8.35 -23.24
C ASN A 381 19.48 9.63 -23.48
N GLY A 382 20.76 9.50 -23.78
CA GLY A 382 21.57 10.65 -24.20
C GLY A 382 23.05 10.36 -24.34
N ALA A 383 23.47 9.57 -25.33
CA ALA A 383 24.69 9.80 -26.14
C ALA A 383 24.94 8.64 -27.12
N GLU A 384 25.18 8.96 -28.37
CA GLU A 384 25.62 8.04 -29.42
C GLU A 384 26.98 7.41 -29.04
N GLY A 385 26.97 6.14 -28.64
CA GLY A 385 28.14 5.29 -28.42
C GLY A 385 27.71 3.97 -27.78
N GLN A 386 28.15 2.84 -28.32
CA GLN A 386 27.87 1.54 -27.68
C GLN A 386 28.43 1.55 -26.25
N PRO A 387 27.67 1.11 -25.25
CA PRO A 387 28.14 1.04 -23.86
C PRO A 387 29.40 0.19 -23.75
N GLN A 388 30.41 0.68 -23.03
CA GLN A 388 31.67 -0.04 -22.80
C GLN A 388 31.70 -0.62 -21.39
N VAL A 389 32.35 -1.80 -21.25
CA VAL A 389 32.54 -2.43 -19.93
C VAL A 389 33.49 -1.56 -19.09
N VAL A 390 33.02 -1.06 -17.97
CA VAL A 390 33.79 -0.21 -17.02
C VAL A 390 34.32 -1.01 -15.83
N ALA A 391 33.65 -2.13 -15.48
CA ALA A 391 34.11 -3.01 -14.41
C ALA A 391 33.58 -4.43 -14.61
N ARG A 392 34.27 -5.43 -14.04
CA ARG A 392 33.82 -6.81 -13.97
C ARG A 392 33.90 -7.34 -12.57
N TYR A 393 32.90 -8.14 -12.19
CA TYR A 393 32.78 -8.79 -10.90
C TYR A 393 32.49 -10.27 -11.09
N ASN A 394 33.00 -11.14 -10.22
CA ASN A 394 32.60 -12.54 -10.20
C ASN A 394 31.23 -12.71 -9.50
N ALA A 395 30.73 -13.96 -9.46
CA ALA A 395 29.46 -14.29 -8.83
C ALA A 395 29.41 -13.98 -7.30
N ALA A 396 30.57 -13.76 -6.67
CA ALA A 396 30.69 -13.37 -5.27
C ALA A 396 30.83 -11.83 -5.09
N GLY A 397 30.58 -11.03 -6.14
CA GLY A 397 30.66 -9.57 -6.07
C GLY A 397 32.09 -9.00 -6.01
N MET A 398 33.13 -9.82 -6.11
CA MET A 398 34.51 -9.34 -6.13
C MET A 398 34.91 -8.87 -7.51
N ARG A 399 35.53 -7.68 -7.58
CA ARG A 399 36.08 -7.15 -8.84
C ARG A 399 37.18 -8.08 -9.41
N VAL A 400 37.07 -8.42 -10.68
CA VAL A 400 37.97 -9.33 -11.36
C VAL A 400 38.59 -8.70 -12.62
N ALA A 401 39.66 -9.29 -13.10
CA ALA A 401 40.31 -8.84 -14.32
C ALA A 401 39.48 -9.17 -15.58
N ASP A 402 39.73 -8.46 -16.69
CA ASP A 402 38.95 -8.53 -17.92
C ASP A 402 38.88 -9.93 -18.57
N ASN A 403 39.76 -10.85 -18.19
CA ASN A 403 39.82 -12.21 -18.72
C ASN A 403 39.56 -13.29 -17.67
N ALA A 404 38.95 -12.94 -16.55
CA ALA A 404 38.62 -13.90 -15.48
C ALA A 404 37.63 -14.96 -16.00
N ARG A 405 38.02 -16.27 -15.88
CA ARG A 405 37.18 -17.39 -16.31
C ARG A 405 35.99 -17.59 -15.34
N GLY A 406 34.89 -18.06 -15.88
CA GLY A 406 33.67 -18.34 -15.13
C GLY A 406 32.57 -17.31 -15.39
N LEU A 407 31.52 -17.33 -14.56
CA LEU A 407 30.43 -16.36 -14.64
C LEU A 407 30.92 -15.01 -14.10
N ASN A 408 30.88 -14.00 -14.95
CA ASN A 408 31.21 -12.62 -14.60
C ASN A 408 30.01 -11.70 -14.83
N ILE A 409 29.94 -10.64 -14.06
CA ILE A 409 28.98 -9.51 -14.19
C ILE A 409 29.81 -8.35 -14.76
N GLU A 410 29.45 -7.87 -15.93
CA GLU A 410 30.07 -6.73 -16.58
C GLU A 410 29.20 -5.48 -16.31
N MET A 411 29.77 -4.49 -15.64
CA MET A 411 29.18 -3.16 -15.52
C MET A 411 29.52 -2.33 -16.75
N MET A 412 28.54 -1.71 -17.35
CA MET A 412 28.68 -0.92 -18.56
C MET A 412 28.79 0.57 -18.25
N SER A 413 29.33 1.35 -19.19
CA SER A 413 29.50 2.82 -19.04
C SER A 413 28.19 3.61 -19.02
N ASP A 414 27.08 2.97 -19.35
CA ASP A 414 25.71 3.50 -19.27
C ASP A 414 25.01 3.12 -17.95
N GLY A 415 25.72 2.48 -17.02
CA GLY A 415 25.17 1.99 -15.76
C GLY A 415 24.50 0.63 -15.84
N SER A 416 24.32 0.05 -17.02
CA SER A 416 23.75 -1.28 -17.17
C SER A 416 24.73 -2.39 -16.78
N ALA A 417 24.20 -3.55 -16.40
CA ALA A 417 24.99 -4.73 -16.11
C ALA A 417 24.55 -5.92 -16.96
N ARG A 418 25.49 -6.78 -17.34
CA ARG A 418 25.19 -8.02 -18.05
C ARG A 418 26.00 -9.21 -17.53
N LYS A 419 25.41 -10.40 -17.56
CA LYS A 419 26.09 -11.64 -17.19
C LYS A 419 26.86 -12.21 -18.41
N VAL A 420 28.13 -12.52 -18.24
CA VAL A 420 28.98 -13.08 -19.28
C VAL A 420 29.70 -14.34 -18.76
N LEU A 421 29.59 -15.45 -19.47
CA LEU A 421 30.37 -16.65 -19.18
C LEU A 421 31.69 -16.63 -19.99
N VAL A 422 32.80 -16.39 -19.30
CA VAL A 422 34.14 -16.43 -19.89
C VAL A 422 34.68 -17.88 -19.78
N LYS A 423 34.86 -18.52 -20.90
CA LYS A 423 35.33 -19.92 -21.00
C LYS A 423 36.86 -20.09 -20.83
#